data_38d607c35cd1f27db30d4e9560e04674
#
_entry.id   38d607c35cd1f27db30d4e9560e04674
#
_cell.length_a   1.000
_cell.length_b   1.000
_cell.length_c   1.000
_cell.angle_alpha   90.00
_cell.angle_beta   90.00
_cell.angle_gamma   90.00
#
_symmetry.space_group_name_H-M   'P 1'
#
loop_
_entity.id
_entity.type
_entity.pdbx_description
1 polymer ?
#
loop_
_entity_poly.entity_id
_entity_poly.type
_entity_poly.pdbx_seq_one_letter_code
_entity_poly.pdbx_strand_id
1 'polypeptide(L)'
;PYPMTFHRLMIFTGYVSGLCVSPEHRKRGVASQLLRQAHRELYRQGAALSFVIPADEGLRHFYEKPEHGAYWTATYRKEVEMEDKGEDDPHVEIQQPDEWPMELYVFFRRYSGFDFMLHPSENDFFAALADCDNDNGYVLVARRKRRIVGLCLAVPEADGRVFMRSLLVTHQEVKDLFVRQLKQLSGTEHIYARVPSPGAINGAVPFAMARVINVKHFLSAVVKAYPDFEIHIGVDGDLDVPENNGFYLVGKGKVQLTDQRPDSIVTPGGLAAMFLGAHPTLIEMMLNE
;
A
#
# COMPACT_ATOMS: atom_id res chain seq x y z
N PRO A 1 4.32 -13.37 1.10
CA PRO A 1 3.56 -12.65 0.08
C PRO A 1 2.22 -12.17 0.61
N TYR A 2 1.81 -10.97 0.21
CA TYR A 2 0.54 -10.34 0.60
C TYR A 2 -0.44 -10.41 -0.57
N PRO A 3 -1.72 -10.75 -0.34
CA PRO A 3 -2.74 -10.62 -1.35
C PRO A 3 -3.05 -9.14 -1.61
N MET A 4 -3.24 -8.80 -2.89
CA MET A 4 -3.65 -7.48 -3.33
C MET A 4 -4.87 -7.61 -4.24
N THR A 5 -5.90 -6.79 -4.02
CA THR A 5 -6.99 -6.64 -4.98
C THR A 5 -6.55 -5.75 -6.13
N PHE A 6 -6.60 -6.27 -7.33
CA PHE A 6 -6.24 -5.57 -8.57
C PHE A 6 -7.39 -5.78 -9.57
N HIS A 7 -8.20 -4.75 -9.83
CA HIS A 7 -9.40 -4.85 -10.66
C HIS A 7 -10.28 -6.06 -10.33
N ARG A 8 -10.64 -6.21 -9.05
CA ARG A 8 -11.41 -7.34 -8.50
C ARG A 8 -10.72 -8.71 -8.62
N LEU A 9 -9.54 -8.78 -9.18
CA LEU A 9 -8.71 -9.97 -9.18
C LEU A 9 -7.83 -9.97 -7.93
N MET A 10 -7.52 -11.17 -7.42
CA MET A 10 -6.54 -11.32 -6.36
C MET A 10 -5.19 -11.66 -6.99
N ILE A 11 -4.18 -10.83 -6.78
CA ILE A 11 -2.77 -11.11 -7.12
C ILE A 11 -1.95 -11.19 -5.84
N PHE A 12 -0.82 -11.90 -5.91
CA PHE A 12 0.12 -11.96 -4.79
C PHE A 12 1.24 -10.95 -4.99
N THR A 13 1.63 -10.32 -3.89
CA THR A 13 2.66 -9.28 -3.88
C THR A 13 3.64 -9.51 -2.74
N GLY A 14 4.82 -8.90 -2.82
CA GLY A 14 5.77 -8.79 -1.73
C GLY A 14 5.79 -7.37 -1.16
N TYR A 15 6.04 -7.25 0.13
CA TYR A 15 6.35 -5.99 0.76
C TYR A 15 7.72 -6.09 1.40
N VAL A 16 8.66 -5.26 0.95
CA VAL A 16 10.01 -5.18 1.48
C VAL A 16 10.03 -4.13 2.58
N SER A 17 10.19 -4.58 3.82
CA SER A 17 10.22 -3.75 5.01
C SER A 17 11.50 -3.99 5.79
N GLY A 18 11.97 -2.99 6.52
CA GLY A 18 13.09 -3.12 7.45
C GLY A 18 14.44 -3.41 6.80
N LEU A 19 14.64 -3.04 5.51
CA LEU A 19 15.95 -3.22 4.87
C LEU A 19 16.98 -2.33 5.53
N CYS A 20 17.84 -2.93 6.31
CA CYS A 20 18.92 -2.23 7.01
C CYS A 20 20.27 -2.93 6.85
N VAL A 21 21.33 -2.16 6.89
CA VAL A 21 22.72 -2.65 6.84
C VAL A 21 23.50 -1.94 7.93
N SER A 22 24.18 -2.72 8.78
CA SER A 22 25.00 -2.16 9.85
C SER A 22 26.08 -1.21 9.28
N PRO A 23 26.45 -0.14 9.99
CA PRO A 23 27.30 0.92 9.46
C PRO A 23 28.60 0.42 8.84
N GLU A 24 29.25 -0.57 9.46
CA GLU A 24 30.53 -1.15 9.04
C GLU A 24 30.44 -1.97 7.74
N HIS A 25 29.21 -2.33 7.30
CA HIS A 25 28.97 -3.09 6.07
C HIS A 25 28.30 -2.26 4.96
N ARG A 26 28.07 -0.96 5.21
CA ARG A 26 27.53 -0.05 4.20
C ARG A 26 28.49 0.17 3.03
N LYS A 27 27.95 0.59 1.89
CA LYS A 27 28.70 0.86 0.63
C LYS A 27 29.43 -0.36 0.06
N ARG A 28 29.07 -1.57 0.48
CA ARG A 28 29.64 -2.86 0.03
C ARG A 28 28.67 -3.69 -0.80
N GLY A 29 27.55 -3.10 -1.24
CA GLY A 29 26.54 -3.77 -2.05
C GLY A 29 25.63 -4.73 -1.28
N VAL A 30 25.69 -4.78 0.05
CA VAL A 30 24.90 -5.72 0.88
C VAL A 30 23.40 -5.51 0.69
N ALA A 31 22.92 -4.26 0.70
CA ALA A 31 21.49 -3.96 0.50
C ALA A 31 20.99 -4.46 -0.86
N SER A 32 21.77 -4.26 -1.94
CA SER A 32 21.40 -4.76 -3.28
C SER A 32 21.37 -6.28 -3.33
N GLN A 33 22.29 -6.96 -2.63
CA GLN A 33 22.28 -8.43 -2.55
C GLN A 33 21.04 -8.95 -1.81
N LEU A 34 20.66 -8.31 -0.70
CA LEU A 34 19.45 -8.66 0.06
C LEU A 34 18.19 -8.44 -0.78
N LEU A 35 18.08 -7.30 -1.48
CA LEU A 35 16.99 -7.02 -2.41
C LEU A 35 16.90 -8.09 -3.50
N ARG A 36 18.02 -8.43 -4.14
CA ARG A 36 18.06 -9.48 -5.16
C ARG A 36 17.58 -10.82 -4.63
N GLN A 37 18.01 -11.21 -3.43
CA GLN A 37 17.56 -12.45 -2.81
C GLN A 37 16.04 -12.41 -2.53
N ALA A 38 15.53 -11.29 -2.00
CA ALA A 38 14.10 -11.10 -1.77
C ALA A 38 13.29 -11.18 -3.07
N HIS A 39 13.72 -10.49 -4.14
CA HIS A 39 13.04 -10.52 -5.44
C HIS A 39 13.05 -11.92 -6.06
N ARG A 40 14.16 -12.66 -5.98
CA ARG A 40 14.25 -14.03 -6.42
C ARG A 40 13.31 -14.97 -5.68
N GLU A 41 13.21 -14.76 -4.36
CA GLU A 41 12.29 -15.57 -3.54
C GLU A 41 10.84 -15.24 -3.85
N LEU A 42 10.50 -13.97 -3.97
CA LEU A 42 9.15 -13.53 -4.39
C LEU A 42 8.78 -14.06 -5.78
N TYR A 43 9.73 -14.08 -6.72
CA TYR A 43 9.51 -14.66 -8.05
C TYR A 43 9.19 -16.17 -7.97
N ARG A 44 9.96 -16.94 -7.17
CA ARG A 44 9.70 -18.37 -6.94
C ARG A 44 8.34 -18.63 -6.29
N GLN A 45 7.90 -17.72 -5.40
CA GLN A 45 6.58 -17.79 -4.76
C GLN A 45 5.44 -17.32 -5.65
N GLY A 46 5.73 -16.87 -6.87
CA GLY A 46 4.72 -16.44 -7.84
C GLY A 46 4.14 -15.05 -7.58
N ALA A 47 4.83 -14.21 -6.79
CA ALA A 47 4.41 -12.83 -6.60
C ALA A 47 4.45 -12.06 -7.93
N ALA A 48 3.40 -11.27 -8.20
CA ALA A 48 3.32 -10.43 -9.38
C ALA A 48 4.07 -9.10 -9.20
N LEU A 49 3.99 -8.51 -8.01
CA LEU A 49 4.56 -7.20 -7.66
C LEU A 49 5.36 -7.28 -6.36
N SER A 50 6.25 -6.30 -6.17
CA SER A 50 6.85 -5.98 -4.88
C SER A 50 6.70 -4.49 -4.60
N PHE A 51 6.44 -4.15 -3.33
CA PHE A 51 6.34 -2.78 -2.83
C PHE A 51 7.44 -2.47 -1.82
N VAL A 52 7.79 -1.20 -1.73
CA VAL A 52 8.66 -0.62 -0.69
C VAL A 52 8.18 0.78 -0.38
N ILE A 53 8.21 1.17 0.89
CA ILE A 53 7.93 2.54 1.34
C ILE A 53 9.27 3.16 1.74
N PRO A 54 9.84 4.06 0.93
CA PRO A 54 11.07 4.76 1.28
C PRO A 54 10.84 5.73 2.44
N ALA A 55 11.70 5.70 3.45
CA ALA A 55 11.62 6.62 4.58
C ALA A 55 11.96 8.07 4.21
N ASP A 56 12.73 8.27 3.14
CA ASP A 56 13.15 9.58 2.66
C ASP A 56 13.40 9.58 1.14
N GLU A 57 13.66 10.77 0.59
CA GLU A 57 13.92 10.97 -0.83
C GLU A 57 15.26 10.34 -1.28
N GLY A 58 16.25 10.27 -0.40
CA GLY A 58 17.53 9.59 -0.69
C GLY A 58 17.34 8.09 -0.90
N LEU A 59 16.48 7.46 -0.08
CA LEU A 59 16.11 6.06 -0.24
C LEU A 59 15.23 5.84 -1.48
N ARG A 60 14.37 6.79 -1.84
CA ARG A 60 13.63 6.74 -3.10
C ARG A 60 14.58 6.66 -4.29
N HIS A 61 15.54 7.58 -4.39
CA HIS A 61 16.56 7.53 -5.45
C HIS A 61 17.46 6.29 -5.40
N PHE A 62 17.67 5.71 -4.21
CA PHE A 62 18.37 4.45 -4.08
C PHE A 62 17.61 3.32 -4.78
N TYR A 63 16.31 3.16 -4.48
CA TYR A 63 15.49 2.07 -5.03
C TYR A 63 15.20 2.20 -6.53
N GLU A 64 15.24 3.40 -7.10
CA GLU A 64 15.03 3.63 -8.55
C GLU A 64 16.11 3.00 -9.42
N LYS A 65 17.31 2.83 -8.90
CA LYS A 65 18.45 2.33 -9.67
C LYS A 65 18.27 0.85 -10.02
N PRO A 66 18.65 0.42 -11.24
CA PRO A 66 18.57 -0.99 -11.65
C PRO A 66 19.30 -1.93 -10.69
N GLU A 67 20.48 -1.56 -10.20
CA GLU A 67 21.27 -2.32 -9.24
C GLU A 67 20.67 -2.39 -7.82
N HIS A 68 19.64 -1.61 -7.56
CA HIS A 68 18.93 -1.54 -6.27
C HIS A 68 17.43 -1.87 -6.40
N GLY A 69 17.09 -2.63 -7.44
CA GLY A 69 15.77 -3.21 -7.59
C GLY A 69 14.90 -2.58 -8.66
N ALA A 70 15.31 -1.46 -9.29
CA ALA A 70 14.57 -0.78 -10.35
C ALA A 70 13.09 -0.51 -9.99
N TYR A 71 12.84 -0.08 -8.76
CA TYR A 71 11.51 0.36 -8.33
C TYR A 71 11.17 1.71 -8.94
N TRP A 72 9.89 2.02 -9.01
CA TRP A 72 9.39 3.32 -9.43
C TRP A 72 8.23 3.76 -8.54
N THR A 73 8.06 5.08 -8.36
CA THR A 73 6.90 5.61 -7.63
C THR A 73 5.61 5.12 -8.30
N ALA A 74 4.80 4.39 -7.55
CA ALA A 74 3.58 3.76 -8.03
C ALA A 74 2.34 4.18 -7.25
N THR A 75 2.51 4.81 -6.07
CA THR A 75 1.40 5.28 -5.26
C THR A 75 1.65 6.70 -4.79
N TYR A 76 0.55 7.43 -4.59
CA TYR A 76 0.59 8.81 -4.14
C TYR A 76 -0.41 9.01 -3.01
N ARG A 77 -0.11 9.92 -2.09
CA ARG A 77 -1.00 10.30 -0.99
C ARG A 77 -1.17 11.80 -0.92
N LYS A 78 -2.37 12.24 -0.55
CA LYS A 78 -2.71 13.63 -0.29
C LYS A 78 -3.11 13.78 1.17
N GLU A 79 -2.55 14.79 1.84
CA GLU A 79 -2.99 15.18 3.17
C GLU A 79 -4.32 15.93 3.10
N VAL A 80 -5.25 15.55 3.97
CA VAL A 80 -6.60 16.11 4.03
C VAL A 80 -6.95 16.36 5.49
N GLU A 81 -7.32 17.60 5.81
CA GLU A 81 -7.87 17.93 7.13
C GLU A 81 -9.22 17.26 7.31
N MET A 82 -9.42 16.67 8.47
CA MET A 82 -10.62 15.91 8.79
C MET A 82 -11.58 16.80 9.58
N GLU A 83 -12.69 17.16 8.92
CA GLU A 83 -13.71 18.00 9.53
C GLU A 83 -14.81 17.15 10.18
N ASP A 84 -15.30 17.61 11.31
CA ASP A 84 -16.50 17.10 11.96
C ASP A 84 -17.70 17.96 11.53
N LYS A 85 -18.51 17.41 10.63
CA LYS A 85 -19.71 18.07 10.08
C LYS A 85 -21.00 17.36 10.46
N GLY A 86 -20.90 16.27 11.22
CA GLY A 86 -22.02 15.40 11.54
C GLY A 86 -22.75 15.77 12.81
N GLU A 87 -24.00 15.32 12.91
CA GLU A 87 -24.78 15.32 14.15
C GLU A 87 -24.36 14.14 15.03
N ASP A 88 -24.67 14.23 16.33
CA ASP A 88 -24.47 13.13 17.25
C ASP A 88 -25.41 11.97 16.92
N ASP A 89 -24.89 10.75 16.89
CA ASP A 89 -25.70 9.55 16.86
C ASP A 89 -25.69 8.90 18.26
N PRO A 90 -26.75 9.06 19.06
CA PRO A 90 -26.81 8.54 20.43
C PRO A 90 -26.81 7.01 20.51
N HIS A 91 -26.90 6.34 19.36
CA HIS A 91 -26.86 4.87 19.27
C HIS A 91 -25.47 4.33 18.94
N VAL A 92 -24.48 5.20 18.68
CA VAL A 92 -23.09 4.82 18.42
C VAL A 92 -22.26 5.18 19.66
N GLU A 93 -21.59 4.17 20.20
CA GLU A 93 -20.64 4.29 21.28
C GLU A 93 -19.23 4.10 20.74
N ILE A 94 -18.30 5.03 21.06
CA ILE A 94 -16.88 4.92 20.72
C ILE A 94 -16.12 4.50 21.96
N GLN A 95 -15.29 3.49 21.80
CA GLN A 95 -14.46 2.92 22.86
C GLN A 95 -13.01 2.81 22.40
N GLN A 96 -12.07 2.93 23.33
CA GLN A 96 -10.70 2.51 23.17
C GLN A 96 -10.54 1.22 23.97
N PRO A 97 -10.56 0.04 23.33
CA PRO A 97 -10.53 -1.24 24.04
C PRO A 97 -9.12 -1.54 24.54
N ASP A 98 -8.99 -2.13 25.73
CA ASP A 98 -7.73 -2.62 26.29
C ASP A 98 -7.22 -3.88 25.58
N GLU A 99 -8.11 -4.64 24.93
CA GLU A 99 -7.82 -5.84 24.16
C GLU A 99 -8.47 -5.79 22.78
N TRP A 100 -7.82 -6.38 21.79
CA TRP A 100 -8.31 -6.39 20.41
C TRP A 100 -8.84 -7.78 20.01
N PRO A 101 -10.16 -7.97 20.07
CA PRO A 101 -10.75 -9.25 19.71
C PRO A 101 -10.69 -9.50 18.20
N MET A 102 -10.70 -10.77 17.80
CA MET A 102 -10.70 -11.22 16.42
C MET A 102 -11.81 -10.59 15.57
N GLU A 103 -12.93 -10.16 16.19
CA GLU A 103 -14.01 -9.49 15.45
C GLU A 103 -13.58 -8.18 14.77
N LEU A 104 -12.51 -7.51 15.27
CA LEU A 104 -11.93 -6.31 14.63
C LEU A 104 -11.29 -6.68 13.28
N TYR A 105 -10.53 -7.76 13.23
CA TYR A 105 -9.95 -8.25 11.97
C TYR A 105 -11.04 -8.70 10.98
N VAL A 106 -12.06 -9.39 11.47
CA VAL A 106 -13.23 -9.78 10.65
C VAL A 106 -13.94 -8.55 10.09
N PHE A 107 -14.14 -7.51 10.91
CA PHE A 107 -14.68 -6.23 10.46
C PHE A 107 -13.78 -5.58 9.41
N PHE A 108 -12.49 -5.46 9.69
CA PHE A 108 -11.50 -4.92 8.76
C PHE A 108 -11.57 -5.65 7.41
N ARG A 109 -11.47 -6.97 7.40
CA ARG A 109 -11.52 -7.79 6.17
C ARG A 109 -12.82 -7.61 5.38
N ARG A 110 -13.92 -7.40 6.06
CA ARG A 110 -15.24 -7.22 5.43
C ARG A 110 -15.39 -5.87 4.75
N TYR A 111 -14.87 -4.81 5.37
CA TYR A 111 -15.10 -3.43 4.94
C TYR A 111 -13.88 -2.79 4.25
N SER A 112 -12.73 -3.45 4.24
CA SER A 112 -11.53 -3.01 3.53
C SER A 112 -11.43 -3.53 2.09
N GLY A 113 -12.55 -3.93 1.48
CA GLY A 113 -12.60 -4.54 0.14
C GLY A 113 -12.48 -3.52 -1.02
N PHE A 114 -11.52 -2.59 -0.93
CA PHE A 114 -11.24 -1.63 -1.99
C PHE A 114 -10.46 -2.27 -3.13
N ASP A 115 -10.70 -1.79 -4.36
CA ASP A 115 -9.83 -2.12 -5.48
C ASP A 115 -8.47 -1.46 -5.30
N PHE A 116 -7.41 -2.04 -5.83
CA PHE A 116 -6.03 -1.60 -5.62
C PHE A 116 -5.61 -1.52 -4.15
N MET A 117 -6.04 -2.48 -3.34
CA MET A 117 -5.67 -2.55 -1.93
C MET A 117 -4.76 -3.75 -1.64
N LEU A 118 -3.67 -3.50 -0.92
CA LEU A 118 -2.83 -4.51 -0.31
C LEU A 118 -3.50 -4.97 1.00
N HIS A 119 -3.68 -6.28 1.16
CA HIS A 119 -4.36 -6.83 2.33
C HIS A 119 -3.35 -7.36 3.35
N PRO A 120 -3.26 -6.76 4.54
CA PRO A 120 -2.42 -7.27 5.62
C PRO A 120 -2.92 -8.64 6.08
N SER A 121 -1.99 -9.45 6.57
CA SER A 121 -2.35 -10.67 7.29
C SER A 121 -2.99 -10.33 8.64
N GLU A 122 -3.57 -11.34 9.31
CA GLU A 122 -4.08 -11.18 10.67
C GLU A 122 -2.99 -10.70 11.62
N ASN A 123 -1.79 -11.29 11.54
CA ASN A 123 -0.66 -10.90 12.38
C ASN A 123 -0.23 -9.45 12.14
N ASP A 124 -0.15 -9.00 10.87
CA ASP A 124 0.19 -7.62 10.53
C ASP A 124 -0.87 -6.65 11.02
N PHE A 125 -2.15 -7.02 10.92
CA PHE A 125 -3.24 -6.20 11.43
C PHE A 125 -3.12 -5.96 12.93
N PHE A 126 -2.94 -7.02 13.73
CA PHE A 126 -2.79 -6.86 15.18
C PHE A 126 -1.46 -6.21 15.57
N ALA A 127 -0.39 -6.44 14.80
CA ALA A 127 0.87 -5.71 14.99
C ALA A 127 0.68 -4.20 14.75
N ALA A 128 -0.07 -3.79 13.72
CA ALA A 128 -0.35 -2.38 13.47
C ALA A 128 -1.21 -1.73 14.58
N LEU A 129 -2.13 -2.48 15.20
CA LEU A 129 -2.85 -1.99 16.39
C LEU A 129 -1.88 -1.80 17.58
N ALA A 130 -1.00 -2.79 17.81
CA ALA A 130 -0.01 -2.72 18.89
C ALA A 130 1.00 -1.58 18.66
N ASP A 131 1.47 -1.37 17.45
CA ASP A 131 2.36 -0.26 17.11
C ASP A 131 1.67 1.10 17.37
N CYS A 132 0.40 1.22 16.97
CA CYS A 132 -0.38 2.43 17.23
C CYS A 132 -0.50 2.72 18.74
N ASP A 133 -0.75 1.70 19.54
CA ASP A 133 -0.85 1.82 21.00
C ASP A 133 0.52 2.16 21.63
N ASN A 134 1.59 1.52 21.19
CA ASN A 134 2.96 1.80 21.65
C ASN A 134 3.43 3.22 21.32
N ASP A 135 2.93 3.80 20.22
CA ASP A 135 3.18 5.19 19.82
C ASP A 135 2.31 6.20 20.59
N ASN A 136 1.65 5.78 21.69
CA ASN A 136 0.64 6.55 22.43
C ASN A 136 -0.52 7.01 21.54
N GLY A 137 -0.85 6.22 20.55
CA GLY A 137 -1.94 6.48 19.64
C GLY A 137 -3.31 6.05 20.17
N TYR A 138 -4.30 6.25 19.34
CA TYR A 138 -5.69 5.96 19.63
C TYR A 138 -6.18 4.83 18.74
N VAL A 139 -6.53 3.68 19.32
CA VAL A 139 -7.23 2.59 18.66
C VAL A 139 -8.71 2.68 19.05
N LEU A 140 -9.51 3.36 18.22
CA LEU A 140 -10.92 3.63 18.53
C LEU A 140 -11.84 2.67 17.75
N VAL A 141 -12.81 2.12 18.45
CA VAL A 141 -13.82 1.22 17.90
C VAL A 141 -15.21 1.83 18.12
N ALA A 142 -15.94 2.04 17.05
CA ALA A 142 -17.33 2.47 17.09
C ALA A 142 -18.27 1.27 17.04
N ARG A 143 -19.21 1.22 17.98
CA ARG A 143 -20.24 0.18 18.06
C ARG A 143 -21.64 0.80 18.01
N ARG A 144 -22.52 0.21 17.24
CA ARG A 144 -23.97 0.47 17.30
C ARG A 144 -24.64 -0.79 17.86
N LYS A 145 -25.17 -0.69 19.08
CA LYS A 145 -25.58 -1.85 19.90
C LYS A 145 -24.34 -2.75 20.15
N ARG A 146 -24.33 -3.96 19.59
CA ARG A 146 -23.20 -4.91 19.74
C ARG A 146 -22.38 -5.08 18.46
N ARG A 147 -22.69 -4.35 17.38
CA ARG A 147 -22.01 -4.50 16.07
C ARG A 147 -20.96 -3.41 15.91
N ILE A 148 -19.78 -3.78 15.46
CA ILE A 148 -18.77 -2.83 15.04
C ILE A 148 -19.29 -2.12 13.79
N VAL A 149 -19.23 -0.78 13.80
CA VAL A 149 -19.60 0.09 12.68
C VAL A 149 -18.44 1.00 12.27
N GLY A 150 -17.33 0.98 13.01
CA GLY A 150 -16.13 1.74 12.66
C GLY A 150 -14.91 1.28 13.44
N LEU A 151 -13.75 1.48 12.82
CA LEU A 151 -12.41 1.31 13.39
C LEU A 151 -11.56 2.49 12.92
N CYS A 152 -10.89 3.14 13.87
CA CYS A 152 -9.96 4.24 13.59
C CYS A 152 -8.66 4.02 14.34
N LEU A 153 -7.54 4.15 13.64
CA LEU A 153 -6.21 4.22 14.21
C LEU A 153 -5.68 5.63 13.99
N ALA A 154 -5.25 6.29 15.05
CA ALA A 154 -4.69 7.64 14.96
C ALA A 154 -3.52 7.80 15.91
N VAL A 155 -2.54 8.62 15.53
CA VAL A 155 -1.35 8.88 16.35
C VAL A 155 -1.12 10.37 16.50
N PRO A 156 -0.72 10.84 17.70
CA PRO A 156 -0.28 12.21 17.88
C PRO A 156 1.06 12.43 17.19
N GLU A 157 1.23 13.57 16.53
CA GLU A 157 2.51 13.97 15.92
C GLU A 157 3.21 15.05 16.75
N ALA A 158 4.51 15.18 16.56
CA ALA A 158 5.35 16.12 17.31
C ALA A 158 4.99 17.59 17.09
N ASP A 159 4.28 17.91 16.01
CA ASP A 159 3.78 19.26 15.71
C ASP A 159 2.44 19.60 16.37
N GLY A 160 1.89 18.70 17.19
CA GLY A 160 0.63 18.86 17.92
C GLY A 160 -0.63 18.51 17.12
N ARG A 161 -0.49 18.01 15.90
CA ARG A 161 -1.59 17.46 15.11
C ARG A 161 -1.82 15.98 15.46
N VAL A 162 -2.96 15.44 15.04
CA VAL A 162 -3.26 14.00 15.10
C VAL A 162 -3.44 13.45 13.69
N PHE A 163 -2.64 12.45 13.37
CA PHE A 163 -2.70 11.75 12.11
C PHE A 163 -3.61 10.51 12.20
N MET A 164 -4.70 10.47 11.46
CA MET A 164 -5.52 9.27 11.28
C MET A 164 -4.82 8.32 10.29
N ARG A 165 -4.13 7.31 10.82
CA ARG A 165 -3.42 6.29 10.02
C ARG A 165 -4.38 5.44 9.21
N SER A 166 -5.48 5.02 9.83
CA SER A 166 -6.49 4.19 9.18
C SER A 166 -7.87 4.57 9.69
N LEU A 167 -8.82 4.62 8.77
CA LEU A 167 -10.22 4.89 9.09
C LEU A 167 -11.11 3.96 8.25
N LEU A 168 -11.86 3.14 8.95
CA LEU A 168 -12.82 2.23 8.34
C LEU A 168 -14.17 2.41 8.98
N VAL A 169 -15.16 2.87 8.22
CA VAL A 169 -16.51 3.16 8.72
C VAL A 169 -17.58 2.60 7.80
N THR A 170 -18.69 2.18 8.37
CA THR A 170 -19.84 1.72 7.60
C THR A 170 -20.70 2.88 7.07
N HIS A 171 -20.64 4.06 7.71
CA HIS A 171 -21.42 5.24 7.38
C HIS A 171 -20.61 6.51 7.67
N GLN A 172 -20.88 7.59 6.95
CA GLN A 172 -20.17 8.85 7.06
C GLN A 172 -20.27 9.48 8.46
N GLU A 173 -21.43 9.35 9.12
CA GLU A 173 -21.67 9.90 10.46
C GLU A 173 -20.71 9.32 11.50
N VAL A 174 -20.32 8.05 11.35
CA VAL A 174 -19.35 7.39 12.24
C VAL A 174 -17.96 8.01 12.11
N LYS A 175 -17.59 8.46 10.90
CA LYS A 175 -16.32 9.19 10.68
C LYS A 175 -16.32 10.48 11.49
N ASP A 176 -17.38 11.25 11.43
CA ASP A 176 -17.48 12.54 12.11
C ASP A 176 -17.42 12.37 13.63
N LEU A 177 -18.03 11.30 14.16
CA LEU A 177 -17.91 10.94 15.57
C LEU A 177 -16.46 10.60 15.98
N PHE A 178 -15.70 9.88 15.13
CA PHE A 178 -14.29 9.62 15.41
C PHE A 178 -13.45 10.90 15.41
N VAL A 179 -13.67 11.80 14.47
CA VAL A 179 -12.96 13.10 14.43
C VAL A 179 -13.24 13.88 15.71
N ARG A 180 -14.50 13.96 16.14
CA ARG A 180 -14.89 14.62 17.39
C ARG A 180 -14.25 13.97 18.60
N GLN A 181 -14.29 12.65 18.70
CA GLN A 181 -13.68 11.92 19.81
C GLN A 181 -12.17 12.15 19.87
N LEU A 182 -11.48 12.15 18.72
CA LEU A 182 -10.05 12.43 18.66
C LEU A 182 -9.72 13.86 19.12
N LYS A 183 -10.50 14.87 18.72
CA LYS A 183 -10.35 16.25 19.21
C LYS A 183 -10.48 16.33 20.72
N GLN A 184 -11.46 15.65 21.29
CA GLN A 184 -11.67 15.61 22.74
C GLN A 184 -10.52 14.92 23.49
N LEU A 185 -10.05 13.78 22.98
CA LEU A 185 -8.98 13.00 23.64
C LEU A 185 -7.61 13.68 23.52
N SER A 186 -7.30 14.26 22.38
CA SER A 186 -5.99 14.85 22.10
C SER A 186 -5.89 16.33 22.51
N GLY A 187 -7.02 17.02 22.63
CA GLY A 187 -7.07 18.48 22.90
C GLY A 187 -6.66 19.35 21.70
N THR A 188 -6.51 18.77 20.51
CA THR A 188 -6.21 19.55 19.29
C THR A 188 -7.43 19.59 18.35
N GLU A 189 -7.58 20.71 17.64
CA GLU A 189 -8.56 20.83 16.57
C GLU A 189 -8.07 20.26 15.22
N HIS A 190 -6.77 19.97 15.11
CA HIS A 190 -6.12 19.58 13.86
C HIS A 190 -5.99 18.06 13.73
N ILE A 191 -7.00 17.44 13.14
CA ILE A 191 -7.05 16.02 12.80
C ILE A 191 -6.92 15.90 11.28
N TYR A 192 -5.98 15.10 10.80
CA TYR A 192 -5.79 14.92 9.37
C TYR A 192 -5.57 13.45 8.98
N ALA A 193 -5.76 13.14 7.71
CA ALA A 193 -5.49 11.84 7.13
C ALA A 193 -4.68 11.98 5.85
N ARG A 194 -3.95 10.94 5.47
CA ARG A 194 -3.27 10.83 4.17
C ARG A 194 -4.06 9.87 3.30
N VAL A 195 -4.86 10.42 2.39
CA VAL A 195 -5.70 9.62 1.51
C VAL A 195 -4.98 9.28 0.20
N PRO A 196 -5.18 8.07 -0.34
CA PRO A 196 -4.62 7.70 -1.64
C PRO A 196 -5.07 8.63 -2.75
N SER A 197 -4.19 8.89 -3.70
CA SER A 197 -4.42 9.75 -4.86
C SER A 197 -4.02 9.06 -6.16
N PRO A 198 -4.76 9.25 -7.26
CA PRO A 198 -4.35 8.80 -8.58
C PRO A 198 -3.29 9.75 -9.14
N GLY A 199 -2.02 9.49 -8.86
CA GLY A 199 -0.89 10.31 -9.32
C GLY A 199 -0.61 11.56 -8.50
N ALA A 200 0.38 12.33 -8.94
CA ALA A 200 0.84 13.58 -8.31
C ALA A 200 -0.08 14.77 -8.64
N ILE A 201 -1.36 14.67 -8.32
CA ILE A 201 -2.36 15.70 -8.59
C ILE A 201 -2.85 16.36 -7.30
N ASN A 202 -3.29 17.62 -7.40
CA ASN A 202 -3.91 18.36 -6.29
C ASN A 202 -3.08 18.34 -4.98
N GLY A 203 -1.74 18.45 -5.08
CA GLY A 203 -0.85 18.46 -3.93
C GLY A 203 -0.53 17.08 -3.35
N ALA A 204 -0.88 16.00 -4.05
CA ALA A 204 -0.46 14.65 -3.66
C ALA A 204 1.04 14.45 -3.86
N VAL A 205 1.66 13.78 -2.89
CA VAL A 205 3.10 13.48 -2.89
C VAL A 205 3.34 11.99 -3.15
N PRO A 206 4.50 11.62 -3.70
CA PRO A 206 4.93 10.22 -3.81
C PRO A 206 4.90 9.51 -2.46
N PHE A 207 4.39 8.27 -2.45
CA PHE A 207 4.36 7.47 -1.23
C PHE A 207 5.14 6.16 -1.39
N ALA A 208 4.52 5.09 -1.85
CA ALA A 208 5.22 3.83 -2.05
C ALA A 208 5.70 3.67 -3.49
N MET A 209 6.78 2.91 -3.62
CA MET A 209 7.33 2.46 -4.89
C MET A 209 6.96 1.02 -5.13
N ALA A 210 6.83 0.64 -6.39
CA ALA A 210 6.58 -0.73 -6.79
C ALA A 210 7.50 -1.15 -7.93
N ARG A 211 7.67 -2.47 -8.06
CA ARG A 211 8.23 -3.11 -9.23
C ARG A 211 7.46 -4.37 -9.58
N VAL A 212 7.42 -4.74 -10.85
CA VAL A 212 6.94 -6.05 -11.27
C VAL A 212 8.00 -7.11 -10.91
N ILE A 213 7.57 -8.19 -10.26
CA ILE A 213 8.39 -9.35 -9.91
C ILE A 213 8.27 -10.45 -10.97
N ASN A 214 7.06 -10.71 -11.45
CA ASN A 214 6.82 -11.67 -12.52
C ASN A 214 5.97 -11.02 -13.60
N VAL A 215 6.63 -10.63 -14.70
CA VAL A 215 5.99 -9.89 -15.80
C VAL A 215 4.85 -10.68 -16.43
N LYS A 216 5.01 -11.98 -16.67
CA LYS A 216 3.95 -12.81 -17.26
C LYS A 216 2.72 -12.89 -16.34
N HIS A 217 2.93 -13.10 -15.05
CA HIS A 217 1.83 -13.15 -14.07
C HIS A 217 1.10 -11.80 -13.98
N PHE A 218 1.86 -10.71 -13.88
CA PHE A 218 1.29 -9.36 -13.80
C PHE A 218 0.51 -9.00 -15.07
N LEU A 219 1.09 -9.15 -16.24
CA LEU A 219 0.42 -8.86 -17.52
C LEU A 219 -0.78 -9.79 -17.75
N SER A 220 -0.74 -11.04 -17.26
CA SER A 220 -1.89 -11.94 -17.28
C SER A 220 -3.03 -11.46 -16.40
N ALA A 221 -2.75 -10.79 -15.28
CA ALA A 221 -3.77 -10.13 -14.47
C ALA A 221 -4.32 -8.88 -15.18
N VAL A 222 -3.44 -8.07 -15.80
CA VAL A 222 -3.83 -6.89 -16.59
C VAL A 222 -4.81 -7.27 -17.71
N VAL A 223 -4.51 -8.25 -18.53
CA VAL A 223 -5.36 -8.62 -19.67
C VAL A 223 -6.69 -9.27 -19.23
N LYS A 224 -6.74 -9.87 -18.05
CA LYS A 224 -8.00 -10.32 -17.43
C LYS A 224 -8.82 -9.16 -16.89
N ALA A 225 -8.17 -8.16 -16.32
CA ALA A 225 -8.83 -6.96 -15.80
C ALA A 225 -9.36 -6.06 -16.92
N TYR A 226 -8.64 -6.00 -18.03
CA TYR A 226 -8.95 -5.17 -19.20
C TYR A 226 -8.98 -6.04 -20.47
N PRO A 227 -10.11 -6.72 -20.77
CA PRO A 227 -10.20 -7.68 -21.88
C PRO A 227 -9.89 -7.08 -23.26
N ASP A 228 -10.19 -5.80 -23.45
CA ASP A 228 -9.97 -5.07 -24.72
C ASP A 228 -8.61 -4.37 -24.79
N PHE A 229 -7.79 -4.49 -23.73
CA PHE A 229 -6.47 -3.90 -23.69
C PHE A 229 -5.50 -4.68 -24.58
N GLU A 230 -4.83 -3.96 -25.46
CA GLU A 230 -3.77 -4.50 -26.30
C GLU A 230 -2.53 -3.61 -26.23
N ILE A 231 -1.36 -4.20 -26.01
CA ILE A 231 -0.08 -3.50 -26.01
C ILE A 231 1.05 -4.43 -26.49
N HIS A 232 1.99 -3.83 -27.22
CA HIS A 232 3.29 -4.42 -27.51
C HIS A 232 4.32 -3.65 -26.68
N ILE A 233 4.96 -4.30 -25.70
CA ILE A 233 5.84 -3.67 -24.72
C ILE A 233 7.08 -4.51 -24.45
N GLY A 234 8.23 -3.85 -24.29
CA GLY A 234 9.46 -4.46 -23.82
C GLY A 234 9.70 -4.21 -22.35
N VAL A 235 10.25 -5.18 -21.66
CA VAL A 235 10.80 -5.03 -20.31
C VAL A 235 12.29 -5.29 -20.39
N ASP A 236 13.10 -4.38 -19.86
CA ASP A 236 14.55 -4.49 -19.82
C ASP A 236 15.12 -3.90 -18.52
N GLY A 237 16.38 -4.25 -18.24
CA GLY A 237 17.10 -3.77 -17.05
C GLY A 237 16.72 -4.47 -15.74
N ASP A 238 16.01 -5.60 -15.80
CA ASP A 238 15.78 -6.43 -14.62
C ASP A 238 17.03 -7.27 -14.30
N LEU A 239 17.89 -6.75 -13.43
CA LEU A 239 19.11 -7.42 -12.99
C LEU A 239 18.83 -8.51 -11.94
N ASP A 240 17.72 -8.41 -11.26
CA ASP A 240 17.36 -9.32 -10.15
C ASP A 240 16.59 -10.55 -10.66
N VAL A 241 15.73 -10.36 -11.65
CA VAL A 241 14.93 -11.40 -12.29
C VAL A 241 15.09 -11.30 -13.83
N PRO A 242 16.23 -11.70 -14.40
CA PRO A 242 16.48 -11.59 -15.84
C PRO A 242 15.45 -12.29 -16.73
N GLU A 243 14.71 -13.24 -16.19
CA GLU A 243 13.60 -13.94 -16.86
C GLU A 243 12.46 -13.01 -17.27
N ASN A 244 12.40 -11.81 -16.70
CA ASN A 244 11.44 -10.76 -17.05
C ASN A 244 11.85 -9.97 -18.31
N ASN A 245 13.14 -9.94 -18.65
CA ASN A 245 13.62 -9.20 -19.80
C ASN A 245 13.13 -9.85 -21.09
N GLY A 246 12.52 -9.05 -21.96
CA GLY A 246 11.97 -9.52 -23.22
C GLY A 246 10.86 -8.64 -23.76
N PHE A 247 10.30 -9.04 -24.92
CA PHE A 247 9.24 -8.33 -25.59
C PHE A 247 7.93 -9.11 -25.47
N TYR A 248 6.85 -8.42 -25.17
CA TYR A 248 5.56 -9.00 -24.84
C TYR A 248 4.45 -8.43 -25.71
N LEU A 249 3.73 -9.32 -26.38
CA LEU A 249 2.43 -9.03 -26.99
C LEU A 249 1.34 -9.38 -25.98
N VAL A 250 0.57 -8.39 -25.58
CA VAL A 250 -0.49 -8.50 -24.59
C VAL A 250 -1.81 -8.11 -25.24
N GLY A 251 -2.79 -8.97 -25.18
CA GLY A 251 -4.12 -8.70 -25.73
C GLY A 251 -4.92 -9.98 -25.98
N LYS A 252 -6.20 -9.84 -26.26
CA LYS A 252 -7.14 -10.96 -26.53
C LYS A 252 -7.08 -12.06 -25.47
N GLY A 253 -6.95 -11.65 -24.20
CA GLY A 253 -6.85 -12.57 -23.06
C GLY A 253 -5.51 -13.32 -22.92
N LYS A 254 -4.46 -12.94 -23.66
CA LYS A 254 -3.18 -13.67 -23.72
C LYS A 254 -1.98 -12.74 -23.53
N VAL A 255 -0.90 -13.33 -23.04
CA VAL A 255 0.44 -12.72 -22.96
C VAL A 255 1.41 -13.65 -23.65
N GLN A 256 2.10 -13.16 -24.65
CA GLN A 256 3.03 -13.93 -25.48
C GLN A 256 4.38 -13.22 -25.58
N LEU A 257 5.46 -13.97 -25.47
CA LEU A 257 6.79 -13.48 -25.82
C LEU A 257 6.93 -13.41 -27.34
N THR A 258 7.66 -12.42 -27.83
CA THR A 258 7.97 -12.21 -29.24
C THR A 258 9.42 -11.75 -29.42
N ASP A 259 10.00 -11.98 -30.57
CA ASP A 259 11.32 -11.44 -30.96
C ASP A 259 11.18 -10.04 -31.60
N GLN A 260 9.97 -9.64 -31.94
CA GLN A 260 9.71 -8.33 -32.54
C GLN A 260 9.88 -7.23 -31.47
N ARG A 261 10.77 -6.27 -31.74
CA ARG A 261 11.04 -5.17 -30.85
C ARG A 261 9.87 -4.18 -30.84
N PRO A 262 9.33 -3.82 -29.66
CA PRO A 262 8.30 -2.80 -29.52
C PRO A 262 8.89 -1.38 -29.55
N ASP A 263 8.02 -0.38 -29.72
CA ASP A 263 8.40 1.03 -29.63
C ASP A 263 8.69 1.47 -28.19
N SER A 264 8.04 0.83 -27.22
CA SER A 264 8.19 1.16 -25.79
C SER A 264 8.89 0.04 -25.03
N ILE A 265 9.98 0.40 -24.37
CA ILE A 265 10.70 -0.48 -23.43
C ILE A 265 10.74 0.20 -22.07
N VAL A 266 10.37 -0.53 -21.04
CA VAL A 266 10.28 -0.02 -19.67
C VAL A 266 11.07 -0.89 -18.69
N THR A 267 11.42 -0.34 -17.55
CA THR A 267 11.95 -1.12 -16.41
C THR A 267 10.81 -1.84 -15.66
N PRO A 268 11.10 -2.82 -14.80
CA PRO A 268 10.08 -3.46 -13.95
C PRO A 268 9.27 -2.47 -13.11
N GLY A 269 9.92 -1.43 -12.59
CA GLY A 269 9.25 -0.36 -11.85
C GLY A 269 8.38 0.51 -12.76
N GLY A 270 8.88 0.87 -13.94
CA GLY A 270 8.12 1.62 -14.94
C GLY A 270 6.86 0.88 -15.36
N LEU A 271 6.95 -0.44 -15.55
CA LEU A 271 5.77 -1.27 -15.85
C LEU A 271 4.76 -1.25 -14.70
N ALA A 272 5.20 -1.35 -13.46
CA ALA A 272 4.30 -1.26 -12.30
C ALA A 272 3.60 0.12 -12.24
N ALA A 273 4.34 1.21 -12.44
CA ALA A 273 3.81 2.56 -12.38
C ALA A 273 2.76 2.84 -13.48
N MET A 274 2.91 2.27 -14.67
CA MET A 274 1.92 2.41 -15.76
C MET A 274 0.51 1.96 -15.34
N PHE A 275 0.41 0.92 -14.52
CA PHE A 275 -0.88 0.32 -14.13
C PHE A 275 -1.34 0.71 -12.73
N LEU A 276 -0.45 1.16 -11.86
CA LEU A 276 -0.80 1.56 -10.49
C LEU A 276 -0.88 3.07 -10.34
N GLY A 277 -0.04 3.84 -11.03
CA GLY A 277 0.10 5.28 -10.84
C GLY A 277 -1.16 6.09 -11.15
N ALA A 278 -2.06 5.58 -11.98
CA ALA A 278 -3.33 6.20 -12.30
C ALA A 278 -4.47 5.85 -11.32
N HIS A 279 -4.21 5.01 -10.31
CA HIS A 279 -5.21 4.52 -9.38
C HIS A 279 -4.85 4.89 -7.92
N PRO A 280 -5.85 5.21 -7.08
CA PRO A 280 -5.62 5.40 -5.65
C PRO A 280 -5.33 4.05 -4.99
N THR A 281 -4.05 3.70 -4.88
CA THR A 281 -3.62 2.41 -4.33
C THR A 281 -3.48 2.51 -2.80
N LEU A 282 -4.18 1.64 -2.09
CA LEU A 282 -4.20 1.54 -0.64
C LEU A 282 -3.14 0.54 -0.14
N ILE A 283 -2.20 1.04 0.66
CA ILE A 283 -1.21 0.22 1.38
C ILE A 283 -1.34 0.60 2.86
N GLU A 284 -2.51 0.31 3.42
CA GLU A 284 -2.81 0.60 4.83
C GLU A 284 -2.48 -0.58 5.72
N MET A 285 -2.30 -0.33 7.01
CA MET A 285 -2.03 -1.34 8.02
C MET A 285 -0.75 -2.15 7.76
N MET A 286 0.20 -1.58 7.01
CA MET A 286 1.53 -2.16 6.88
C MET A 286 2.44 -1.58 7.95
N LEU A 287 3.30 -2.42 8.51
CA LEU A 287 4.32 -2.00 9.46
C LEU A 287 5.24 -0.96 8.80
N ASN A 288 5.62 0.08 9.54
CA ASN A 288 6.51 1.17 9.13
C ASN A 288 5.90 2.24 8.20
N GLU A 289 4.65 2.57 8.37
CA GLU A 289 4.09 3.80 7.79
C GLU A 289 4.37 5.03 8.67
#